data_6c0de9e5d261b04c95fdbb1ff7612647
#
_entry.id   6c0de9e5d261b04c95fdbb1ff7612647
#
_cell.length_a   1.000
_cell.length_b   1.000
_cell.length_c   1.000
_cell.angle_alpha   90.00
_cell.angle_beta   90.00
_cell.angle_gamma   90.00
#
_symmetry.space_group_name_H-M   'P 1'
#
loop_
_entity.id
_entity.type
_entity.pdbx_description
1 polymer ?
#
loop_
_entity_poly.entity_id
_entity_poly.type
_entity_poly.pdbx_seq_one_letter_code
_entity_poly.pdbx_strand_id
1 'polypeptide(L)'
;MVGIRRLLPRGYLFTVLGIAVGVAGLVALGAMAERITRFIDGGDRFVLGQISVAGEGMGMGTGFTAGGLLRAAKIEQIARVPGVAAVQPQVMLPLNPTTSQFLTLTQELILGVDPAVRMPNREFRELAVRDGRPLRTGDRGVVVVGADFAASRGLRPGASLALAAARSFEVVGVLDKTLTAPDRFAIVPLDDARDLWLRRDPLLVQVFAGGAGMGRGDLNTGAAVAWAEGVDPDALARRIQAEVPGLNVTIPGELSRLLRQSTAFFSALLFGIGVLGLVIGGLSLSNTVTAAVFERIRDFGIKRALGATDGQLLREILGEALGVSLSGGALGVGLALAVGTVVDARVLRDGQQLFLFSARLLGFALAFSIVLGGLAATYATLRIVRLSPAEAIRRGT
;
A
#
# COMPACT_ATOMS: atom_id res chain seq x y z
N MET A 1 -16.57 5.65 42.27
CA MET A 1 -17.16 4.96 41.11
C MET A 1 -18.55 5.52 40.87
N VAL A 2 -18.69 6.73 40.38
CA VAL A 2 -19.98 7.35 40.00
C VAL A 2 -20.13 7.10 38.48
N GLY A 3 -21.19 6.37 38.18
CA GLY A 3 -21.38 5.59 37.00
C GLY A 3 -21.39 6.32 35.68
N ILE A 4 -20.59 5.78 34.78
CA ILE A 4 -20.62 5.90 33.32
C ILE A 4 -22.06 5.71 32.74
N ARG A 5 -23.00 5.19 33.52
CA ARG A 5 -24.40 4.97 33.12
C ARG A 5 -25.27 6.21 32.94
N ARG A 6 -24.80 7.42 33.32
CA ARG A 6 -25.53 8.70 33.09
C ARG A 6 -25.11 9.50 31.86
N LEU A 7 -24.09 9.05 31.12
CA LEU A 7 -23.46 9.81 30.04
C LEU A 7 -24.06 9.60 28.63
N LEU A 8 -24.91 8.61 28.42
CA LEU A 8 -25.51 8.34 27.12
C LEU A 8 -27.03 8.11 27.23
N PRO A 9 -27.87 9.16 27.20
CA PRO A 9 -29.28 8.98 26.93
C PRO A 9 -29.47 8.20 25.63
N ARG A 10 -30.48 7.34 25.55
CA ARG A 10 -30.73 6.48 24.36
C ARG A 10 -30.72 7.23 23.01
N GLY A 11 -30.98 8.53 23.01
CA GLY A 11 -30.92 9.39 21.81
C GLY A 11 -29.52 9.57 21.21
N TYR A 12 -28.45 9.47 22.01
CA TYR A 12 -27.08 9.65 21.50
C TYR A 12 -26.47 8.38 20.88
N LEU A 13 -27.08 7.21 21.08
CA LEU A 13 -26.54 5.95 20.57
C LEU A 13 -26.40 5.97 19.03
N PHE A 14 -27.43 6.41 18.34
CA PHE A 14 -27.40 6.51 16.87
C PHE A 14 -26.37 7.53 16.38
N THR A 15 -26.18 8.62 17.12
CA THR A 15 -25.17 9.63 16.81
C THR A 15 -23.76 9.11 17.00
N VAL A 16 -23.49 8.42 18.12
CA VAL A 16 -22.21 7.75 18.38
C VAL A 16 -21.91 6.72 17.29
N LEU A 17 -22.90 5.92 16.89
CA LEU A 17 -22.76 4.95 15.80
C LEU A 17 -22.52 5.64 14.45
N GLY A 18 -23.21 6.73 14.14
CA GLY A 18 -23.01 7.48 12.91
C GLY A 18 -21.58 8.06 12.81
N ILE A 19 -21.09 8.66 13.91
CA ILE A 19 -19.71 9.12 14.00
C ILE A 19 -18.72 7.95 13.90
N ALA A 20 -19.00 6.84 14.57
CA ALA A 20 -18.14 5.66 14.55
C ALA A 20 -18.00 5.09 13.13
N VAL A 21 -19.09 4.99 12.37
CA VAL A 21 -19.05 4.53 10.98
C VAL A 21 -18.28 5.50 10.09
N GLY A 22 -18.49 6.82 10.24
CA GLY A 22 -17.75 7.83 9.49
C GLY A 22 -16.24 7.79 9.77
N VAL A 23 -15.87 7.73 11.05
CA VAL A 23 -14.47 7.64 11.46
C VAL A 23 -13.85 6.30 11.05
N ALA A 24 -14.59 5.19 11.16
CA ALA A 24 -14.12 3.87 10.71
C ALA A 24 -13.84 3.87 9.20
N GLY A 25 -14.72 4.46 8.41
CA GLY A 25 -14.51 4.63 6.96
C GLY A 25 -13.28 5.47 6.65
N LEU A 26 -13.11 6.61 7.32
CA LEU A 26 -11.94 7.47 7.15
C LEU A 26 -10.63 6.73 7.49
N VAL A 27 -10.60 6.02 8.62
CA VAL A 27 -9.41 5.28 9.07
C VAL A 27 -9.12 4.10 8.15
N ALA A 28 -10.12 3.32 7.74
CA ALA A 28 -9.93 2.17 6.85
C ALA A 28 -9.44 2.62 5.47
N LEU A 29 -10.08 3.61 4.86
CA LEU A 29 -9.67 4.14 3.56
C LEU A 29 -8.32 4.85 3.63
N GLY A 30 -8.05 5.58 4.72
CA GLY A 30 -6.74 6.20 4.97
C GLY A 30 -5.62 5.17 5.14
N ALA A 31 -5.87 4.08 5.87
CA ALA A 31 -4.90 2.99 6.06
C ALA A 31 -4.60 2.26 4.73
N MET A 32 -5.61 2.09 3.88
CA MET A 32 -5.43 1.53 2.54
C MET A 32 -4.64 2.49 1.64
N ALA A 33 -4.95 3.79 1.66
CA ALA A 33 -4.22 4.79 0.90
C ALA A 33 -2.75 4.86 1.34
N GLU A 34 -2.47 4.84 2.65
CA GLU A 34 -1.11 4.84 3.19
C GLU A 34 -0.34 3.57 2.79
N ARG A 35 -1.01 2.41 2.74
CA ARG A 35 -0.42 1.16 2.27
C ARG A 35 -0.06 1.21 0.79
N ILE A 36 -0.98 1.72 -0.05
CA ILE A 36 -0.75 1.89 -1.49
C ILE A 36 0.42 2.87 -1.73
N THR A 37 0.43 4.00 -1.02
CA THR A 37 1.52 4.98 -1.14
C THR A 37 2.87 4.36 -0.78
N ARG A 38 2.97 3.64 0.33
CA ARG A 38 4.22 2.96 0.70
C ARG A 38 4.63 1.87 -0.28
N PHE A 39 3.66 1.13 -0.84
CA PHE A 39 3.94 0.13 -1.86
C PHE A 39 4.52 0.77 -3.12
N ILE A 40 3.98 1.92 -3.53
CA ILE A 40 4.44 2.64 -4.71
C ILE A 40 5.79 3.30 -4.45
N ASP A 41 5.98 3.97 -3.31
CA ASP A 41 7.26 4.58 -2.93
C ASP A 41 8.38 3.53 -2.83
N GLY A 42 8.05 2.34 -2.33
CA GLY A 42 9.00 1.23 -2.30
C GLY A 42 9.21 0.59 -3.67
N GLY A 43 8.17 0.50 -4.49
CA GLY A 43 8.25 0.07 -5.89
C GLY A 43 9.06 1.05 -6.75
N ASP A 44 8.89 2.34 -6.51
CA ASP A 44 9.71 3.40 -7.10
C ASP A 44 11.20 3.14 -6.83
N ARG A 45 11.60 2.93 -5.59
CA ARG A 45 13.00 2.63 -5.25
C ARG A 45 13.51 1.37 -5.93
N PHE A 46 12.65 0.34 -6.06
CA PHE A 46 13.01 -0.90 -6.76
C PHE A 46 13.22 -0.70 -8.24
N VAL A 47 12.37 0.08 -8.89
CA VAL A 47 12.39 0.30 -10.35
C VAL A 47 13.29 1.46 -10.73
N LEU A 48 13.34 2.53 -9.92
CA LEU A 48 14.11 3.74 -10.23
C LEU A 48 15.62 3.58 -10.02
N GLY A 49 16.05 2.62 -9.19
CA GLY A 49 17.47 2.29 -9.02
C GLY A 49 18.09 1.56 -10.22
N GLN A 50 17.34 1.35 -11.31
CA GLN A 50 17.80 0.68 -12.50
C GLN A 50 16.93 1.07 -13.72
N ILE A 51 17.50 1.05 -14.92
CA ILE A 51 16.71 1.09 -16.16
C ILE A 51 16.32 -0.34 -16.49
N SER A 52 15.02 -0.62 -16.52
CA SER A 52 14.52 -1.95 -16.88
C SER A 52 14.32 -2.05 -18.39
N VAL A 53 14.93 -3.07 -18.99
CA VAL A 53 14.84 -3.34 -20.42
C VAL A 53 14.25 -4.72 -20.63
N ALA A 54 13.30 -4.84 -21.55
CA ALA A 54 12.70 -6.11 -21.96
C ALA A 54 12.70 -6.25 -23.48
N GLY A 55 12.61 -7.48 -23.97
CA GLY A 55 12.37 -7.73 -25.40
C GLY A 55 10.98 -7.25 -25.83
N GLU A 56 10.78 -7.04 -27.14
CA GLU A 56 9.44 -6.78 -27.69
C GLU A 56 8.50 -7.95 -27.38
N GLY A 57 7.42 -7.68 -26.69
CA GLY A 57 6.39 -8.61 -26.27
C GLY A 57 5.31 -7.88 -25.50
N MET A 58 4.19 -8.55 -25.22
CA MET A 58 3.07 -7.94 -24.51
C MET A 58 3.50 -7.61 -23.07
N GLY A 59 3.92 -6.37 -22.85
CA GLY A 59 4.23 -5.86 -21.51
C GLY A 59 2.98 -5.88 -20.66
N MET A 60 3.04 -6.57 -19.54
CA MET A 60 2.03 -6.37 -18.49
C MET A 60 2.30 -5.04 -17.84
N GLY A 61 1.32 -4.13 -17.89
CA GLY A 61 1.39 -2.72 -17.47
C GLY A 61 1.64 -2.45 -15.98
N THR A 62 2.45 -3.27 -15.33
CA THR A 62 2.80 -3.17 -13.91
C THR A 62 4.22 -2.67 -13.67
N GLY A 63 4.90 -2.15 -14.69
CA GLY A 63 6.32 -1.74 -14.57
C GLY A 63 7.29 -2.92 -14.46
N PHE A 64 6.80 -4.13 -14.28
CA PHE A 64 7.54 -5.38 -14.37
C PHE A 64 7.20 -6.01 -15.71
N THR A 65 8.05 -5.78 -16.70
CA THR A 65 7.90 -6.38 -18.02
C THR A 65 8.22 -7.88 -17.90
N ALA A 66 7.19 -8.73 -17.79
CA ALA A 66 7.30 -10.09 -18.30
C ALA A 66 7.35 -9.95 -19.81
N GLY A 67 8.46 -9.42 -20.32
CA GLY A 67 8.67 -9.11 -21.73
C GLY A 67 8.93 -10.36 -22.52
N GLY A 68 8.90 -10.20 -23.83
CA GLY A 68 9.35 -11.22 -24.76
C GLY A 68 10.83 -11.59 -24.54
N LEU A 69 11.31 -12.51 -25.32
CA LEU A 69 12.69 -13.01 -25.24
C LEU A 69 13.71 -11.89 -25.50
N LEU A 70 14.63 -11.67 -24.57
CA LEU A 70 15.78 -10.77 -24.72
C LEU A 70 17.06 -11.59 -24.93
N ARG A 71 17.55 -11.61 -26.16
CA ARG A 71 18.76 -12.39 -26.53
C ARG A 71 20.05 -11.79 -25.95
N ALA A 72 21.04 -12.62 -25.71
CA ALA A 72 22.36 -12.21 -25.21
C ALA A 72 23.02 -11.14 -26.10
N ALA A 73 22.90 -11.26 -27.41
CA ALA A 73 23.42 -10.27 -28.37
C ALA A 73 22.85 -8.85 -28.15
N LYS A 74 21.57 -8.75 -27.78
CA LYS A 74 20.96 -7.46 -27.42
C LYS A 74 21.48 -6.91 -26.10
N ILE A 75 21.71 -7.78 -25.13
CA ILE A 75 22.32 -7.41 -23.83
C ILE A 75 23.73 -6.85 -24.05
N GLU A 76 24.52 -7.47 -24.93
CA GLU A 76 25.83 -6.95 -25.31
C GLU A 76 25.75 -5.60 -26.04
N GLN A 77 24.76 -5.40 -26.91
CA GLN A 77 24.52 -4.10 -27.54
C GLN A 77 24.21 -3.03 -26.51
N ILE A 78 23.35 -3.32 -25.55
CA ILE A 78 23.02 -2.40 -24.45
C ILE A 78 24.27 -2.06 -23.64
N ALA A 79 25.12 -3.05 -23.34
CA ALA A 79 26.34 -2.84 -22.56
C ALA A 79 27.35 -1.91 -23.24
N ARG A 80 27.28 -1.76 -24.58
CA ARG A 80 28.15 -0.87 -25.36
C ARG A 80 27.64 0.56 -25.45
N VAL A 81 26.41 0.83 -25.03
CA VAL A 81 25.83 2.19 -25.07
C VAL A 81 26.59 3.11 -24.11
N PRO A 82 27.07 4.27 -24.55
CA PRO A 82 27.79 5.21 -23.68
C PRO A 82 26.94 5.65 -22.48
N GLY A 83 27.50 5.51 -21.29
CA GLY A 83 26.83 5.82 -20.03
C GLY A 83 26.29 4.60 -19.28
N VAL A 84 26.30 3.42 -19.88
CA VAL A 84 25.98 2.16 -19.20
C VAL A 84 27.17 1.72 -18.35
N ALA A 85 26.95 1.48 -17.07
CA ALA A 85 27.97 0.98 -16.14
C ALA A 85 27.94 -0.54 -15.98
N ALA A 86 26.74 -1.13 -15.95
CA ALA A 86 26.57 -2.58 -15.86
C ALA A 86 25.20 -2.98 -16.44
N VAL A 87 25.12 -4.19 -16.96
CA VAL A 87 23.87 -4.81 -17.42
C VAL A 87 23.72 -6.16 -16.71
N GLN A 88 22.62 -6.34 -16.00
CA GLN A 88 22.28 -7.60 -15.32
C GLN A 88 21.14 -8.28 -16.07
N PRO A 89 21.41 -9.38 -16.78
CA PRO A 89 20.36 -10.21 -17.36
C PRO A 89 19.42 -10.73 -16.28
N GLN A 90 18.14 -10.80 -16.59
CA GLN A 90 17.11 -11.26 -15.66
C GLN A 90 16.14 -12.22 -16.35
N VAL A 91 15.68 -13.19 -15.57
CA VAL A 91 14.53 -14.04 -15.92
C VAL A 91 13.47 -13.83 -14.87
N MET A 92 12.32 -13.31 -15.26
CA MET A 92 11.19 -13.08 -14.37
C MET A 92 10.02 -13.95 -14.82
N LEU A 93 9.58 -14.85 -13.94
CA LEU A 93 8.51 -15.79 -14.23
C LEU A 93 7.42 -15.70 -13.15
N PRO A 94 6.14 -15.72 -13.50
CA PRO A 94 5.09 -15.88 -12.50
C PRO A 94 5.23 -17.24 -11.81
N LEU A 95 5.05 -17.29 -10.50
CA LEU A 95 5.06 -18.56 -9.78
C LEU A 95 3.90 -19.45 -10.25
N ASN A 96 2.69 -18.88 -10.32
CA ASN A 96 1.48 -19.51 -10.81
C ASN A 96 0.93 -18.75 -12.03
N PRO A 97 1.07 -19.29 -13.25
CA PRO A 97 0.64 -18.60 -14.47
C PRO A 97 -0.91 -18.52 -14.61
N THR A 98 -1.66 -19.31 -13.84
CA THR A 98 -3.13 -19.40 -13.92
C THR A 98 -3.88 -18.47 -12.99
N THR A 99 -3.19 -17.72 -12.14
CA THR A 99 -3.84 -16.83 -11.18
C THR A 99 -4.36 -15.58 -11.89
N SER A 100 -5.69 -15.38 -11.88
CA SER A 100 -6.33 -14.19 -12.43
C SER A 100 -5.76 -12.91 -11.80
N GLN A 101 -5.21 -12.03 -12.63
CA GLN A 101 -4.47 -10.84 -12.22
C GLN A 101 -5.35 -9.71 -11.65
N PHE A 102 -6.67 -9.86 -11.71
CA PHE A 102 -7.60 -8.76 -11.40
C PHE A 102 -7.76 -8.44 -9.92
N LEU A 103 -7.35 -9.35 -9.01
CA LEU A 103 -7.56 -9.20 -7.56
C LEU A 103 -6.29 -9.31 -6.71
N THR A 104 -5.13 -9.60 -7.29
CA THR A 104 -3.87 -9.68 -6.55
C THR A 104 -3.05 -8.41 -6.77
N LEU A 105 -2.95 -7.58 -5.75
CA LEU A 105 -2.11 -6.36 -5.76
C LEU A 105 -0.63 -6.66 -6.00
N THR A 106 -0.19 -7.90 -5.74
CA THR A 106 1.17 -8.37 -6.00
C THR A 106 1.18 -9.85 -6.36
N GLN A 107 1.67 -10.16 -7.56
CA GLN A 107 1.89 -11.54 -7.99
C GLN A 107 3.19 -12.08 -7.38
N GLU A 108 3.21 -13.36 -7.01
CA GLU A 108 4.43 -14.06 -6.64
C GLU A 108 5.27 -14.35 -7.89
N LEU A 109 6.52 -13.94 -7.86
CA LEU A 109 7.43 -14.02 -8.99
C LEU A 109 8.69 -14.79 -8.63
N ILE A 110 9.19 -15.54 -9.59
CA ILE A 110 10.54 -16.10 -9.58
C ILE A 110 11.42 -15.10 -10.32
N LEU A 111 12.47 -14.63 -9.66
CA LEU A 111 13.45 -13.71 -10.21
C LEU A 111 14.80 -14.40 -10.32
N GLY A 112 15.25 -14.69 -11.54
CA GLY A 112 16.58 -15.17 -11.83
C GLY A 112 17.57 -14.02 -11.97
N VAL A 113 18.64 -14.02 -11.19
CA VAL A 113 19.70 -13.01 -11.24
C VAL A 113 21.08 -13.65 -11.20
N ASP A 114 22.07 -13.00 -11.80
CA ASP A 114 23.47 -13.41 -11.68
C ASP A 114 24.12 -12.62 -10.52
N PRO A 115 24.46 -13.27 -9.40
CA PRO A 115 25.07 -12.58 -8.28
C PRO A 115 26.51 -12.12 -8.56
N ALA A 116 27.15 -12.53 -9.66
CA ALA A 116 28.46 -12.05 -10.07
C ALA A 116 28.40 -10.62 -10.65
N VAL A 117 27.24 -10.20 -11.18
CA VAL A 117 27.09 -8.87 -11.77
C VAL A 117 26.86 -7.85 -10.65
N ARG A 118 27.83 -6.95 -10.47
CA ARG A 118 27.71 -5.83 -9.53
C ARG A 118 26.98 -4.66 -10.21
N MET A 119 25.91 -4.19 -9.57
CA MET A 119 25.14 -3.03 -10.02
C MET A 119 25.51 -1.82 -9.15
N PRO A 120 26.33 -0.86 -9.63
CA PRO A 120 26.91 0.20 -8.81
C PRO A 120 25.89 1.18 -8.20
N ASN A 121 24.78 1.46 -8.90
CA ASN A 121 23.81 2.49 -8.50
C ASN A 121 22.51 1.91 -7.92
N ARG A 122 22.56 0.72 -7.39
CA ARG A 122 21.38 0.14 -6.76
C ARG A 122 21.10 0.82 -5.42
N GLU A 123 20.02 1.57 -5.34
CA GLU A 123 19.31 1.76 -4.06
C GLU A 123 18.84 0.42 -3.50
N PHE A 124 18.87 -0.60 -4.33
CA PHE A 124 18.68 -2.03 -4.07
C PHE A 124 19.80 -2.72 -3.30
N ARG A 125 20.78 -1.99 -2.80
CA ARG A 125 21.80 -2.53 -1.89
C ARG A 125 21.21 -3.15 -0.63
N GLU A 126 19.96 -2.95 -0.38
CA GLU A 126 19.30 -3.25 0.89
C GLU A 126 18.16 -4.26 0.79
N LEU A 127 18.20 -5.23 -0.11
CA LEU A 127 17.56 -6.48 0.20
C LEU A 127 18.39 -7.17 1.29
N ALA A 128 18.33 -6.60 2.50
CA ALA A 128 18.98 -7.19 3.64
C ALA A 128 18.41 -8.60 3.83
N VAL A 129 19.27 -9.56 4.01
CA VAL A 129 18.88 -10.92 4.37
C VAL A 129 18.73 -10.93 5.89
N ARG A 130 17.52 -11.16 6.36
CA ARG A 130 17.20 -11.25 7.79
C ARG A 130 17.73 -12.53 8.40
N ASP A 131 17.49 -13.65 7.70
CA ASP A 131 17.88 -14.99 8.16
C ASP A 131 18.62 -15.71 7.04
N GLY A 132 19.74 -16.35 7.35
CA GLY A 132 20.54 -17.10 6.38
C GLY A 132 21.56 -16.24 5.63
N ARG A 133 21.70 -16.43 4.32
CA ARG A 133 22.68 -15.76 3.47
C ARG A 133 22.10 -15.32 2.12
N PRO A 134 22.68 -14.30 1.46
CA PRO A 134 22.34 -13.96 0.08
C PRO A 134 22.86 -15.02 -0.91
N LEU A 135 22.39 -14.93 -2.16
CA LEU A 135 22.94 -15.70 -3.26
C LEU A 135 24.42 -15.37 -3.47
N ARG A 136 25.20 -16.39 -3.81
CA ARG A 136 26.63 -16.27 -4.13
C ARG A 136 26.89 -16.73 -5.56
N THR A 137 27.97 -16.22 -6.13
CA THR A 137 28.46 -16.68 -7.43
C THR A 137 28.73 -18.19 -7.38
N GLY A 138 28.22 -18.92 -8.36
CA GLY A 138 28.33 -20.38 -8.44
C GLY A 138 27.25 -21.17 -7.71
N ASP A 139 26.36 -20.52 -6.97
CA ASP A 139 25.20 -21.17 -6.36
C ASP A 139 24.31 -21.84 -7.42
N ARG A 140 23.76 -23.03 -7.07
CA ARG A 140 22.82 -23.80 -7.90
C ARG A 140 21.80 -24.52 -7.01
N GLY A 141 20.56 -24.59 -7.46
CA GLY A 141 19.49 -25.27 -6.72
C GLY A 141 19.12 -24.62 -5.39
N VAL A 142 19.46 -23.35 -5.20
CA VAL A 142 19.17 -22.58 -4.00
C VAL A 142 18.26 -21.39 -4.29
N VAL A 143 17.57 -20.90 -3.27
CA VAL A 143 16.65 -19.76 -3.38
C VAL A 143 16.76 -18.86 -2.15
N VAL A 144 16.69 -17.56 -2.38
CA VAL A 144 16.43 -16.54 -1.36
C VAL A 144 14.99 -16.08 -1.54
N VAL A 145 14.20 -16.09 -0.47
CA VAL A 145 12.77 -15.77 -0.51
C VAL A 145 12.45 -14.48 0.20
N GLY A 146 11.47 -13.76 -0.33
CA GLY A 146 10.93 -12.55 0.29
C GLY A 146 10.21 -12.83 1.61
N ALA A 147 10.05 -11.81 2.44
CA ALA A 147 9.49 -11.94 3.79
C ALA A 147 8.05 -12.50 3.78
N ASP A 148 7.18 -11.97 2.92
CA ASP A 148 5.78 -12.43 2.84
C ASP A 148 5.68 -13.82 2.18
N PHE A 149 6.55 -14.09 1.20
CA PHE A 149 6.66 -15.40 0.58
C PHE A 149 7.05 -16.49 1.59
N ALA A 150 8.04 -16.17 2.44
CA ALA A 150 8.49 -17.08 3.51
C ALA A 150 7.41 -17.26 4.57
N ALA A 151 6.78 -16.18 5.02
CA ALA A 151 5.77 -16.21 6.07
C ALA A 151 4.54 -17.03 5.67
N SER A 152 4.05 -16.88 4.43
CA SER A 152 2.86 -17.60 3.94
C SER A 152 3.04 -19.12 3.87
N ARG A 153 4.29 -19.60 3.77
CA ARG A 153 4.65 -21.03 3.64
C ARG A 153 5.42 -21.59 4.82
N GLY A 154 5.70 -20.77 5.85
CA GLY A 154 6.49 -21.18 7.01
C GLY A 154 7.94 -21.55 6.65
N LEU A 155 8.51 -20.92 5.61
CA LEU A 155 9.86 -21.23 5.13
C LEU A 155 10.93 -20.59 6.02
N ARG A 156 12.01 -21.34 6.22
CA ARG A 156 13.22 -20.91 6.93
C ARG A 156 14.44 -21.37 6.15
N PRO A 157 15.64 -20.81 6.38
CA PRO A 157 16.87 -21.34 5.81
C PRO A 157 17.03 -22.83 6.10
N GLY A 158 17.41 -23.61 5.10
CA GLY A 158 17.47 -25.08 5.12
C GLY A 158 16.17 -25.79 4.69
N ALA A 159 15.05 -25.06 4.54
CA ALA A 159 13.81 -25.66 4.03
C ALA A 159 13.91 -25.95 2.53
N SER A 160 13.16 -26.95 2.08
CA SER A 160 13.02 -27.28 0.65
C SER A 160 11.79 -26.61 0.06
N LEU A 161 11.94 -25.93 -1.06
CA LEU A 161 10.87 -25.23 -1.78
C LEU A 161 10.77 -25.76 -3.22
N ALA A 162 9.61 -26.30 -3.60
CA ALA A 162 9.32 -26.65 -4.97
C ALA A 162 8.87 -25.42 -5.77
N LEU A 163 9.65 -24.98 -6.76
CA LEU A 163 9.31 -23.85 -7.64
C LEU A 163 8.71 -24.27 -8.97
N ALA A 164 8.81 -25.52 -9.34
CA ALA A 164 8.15 -26.14 -10.49
C ALA A 164 8.00 -27.63 -10.23
N ALA A 165 7.13 -28.29 -11.01
CA ALA A 165 6.64 -29.65 -10.79
C ALA A 165 7.69 -30.76 -10.56
N ALA A 166 8.99 -30.47 -10.67
CA ALA A 166 10.02 -31.50 -10.53
C ALA A 166 11.35 -31.01 -9.92
N ARG A 167 11.46 -29.77 -9.45
CA ARG A 167 12.74 -29.29 -8.89
C ARG A 167 12.53 -28.56 -7.57
N SER A 168 13.14 -29.11 -6.54
CA SER A 168 13.23 -28.49 -5.22
C SER A 168 14.47 -27.62 -5.13
N PHE A 169 14.32 -26.47 -4.47
CA PHE A 169 15.38 -25.52 -4.15
C PHE A 169 15.54 -25.46 -2.64
N GLU A 170 16.78 -25.38 -2.19
CA GLU A 170 17.07 -25.13 -0.78
C GLU A 170 16.93 -23.62 -0.49
N VAL A 171 16.14 -23.26 0.50
CA VAL A 171 16.05 -21.88 0.99
C VAL A 171 17.33 -21.55 1.74
N VAL A 172 18.16 -20.67 1.18
CA VAL A 172 19.43 -20.25 1.81
C VAL A 172 19.33 -18.92 2.54
N GLY A 173 18.29 -18.15 2.28
CA GLY A 173 18.05 -16.88 2.95
C GLY A 173 16.60 -16.41 2.85
N VAL A 174 16.20 -15.61 3.84
CA VAL A 174 14.92 -14.90 3.90
C VAL A 174 15.21 -13.41 3.99
N LEU A 175 14.61 -12.63 3.12
CA LEU A 175 14.79 -11.17 3.09
C LEU A 175 14.08 -10.49 4.25
N ASP A 176 14.60 -9.33 4.65
CA ASP A 176 13.87 -8.40 5.50
C ASP A 176 12.60 -7.90 4.81
N LYS A 177 11.60 -7.56 5.63
CA LYS A 177 10.33 -7.05 5.12
C LYS A 177 10.48 -5.61 4.60
N THR A 178 10.24 -5.45 3.31
CA THR A 178 10.36 -4.17 2.61
C THR A 178 9.01 -3.46 2.41
N LEU A 179 7.89 -4.16 2.59
CA LEU A 179 6.52 -3.74 2.23
C LEU A 179 6.35 -3.47 0.72
N THR A 180 7.21 -4.05 -0.11
CA THR A 180 7.27 -3.86 -1.56
C THR A 180 7.24 -5.19 -2.32
N ALA A 181 7.34 -5.14 -3.65
CA ALA A 181 7.28 -6.34 -4.49
C ALA A 181 8.29 -7.46 -4.12
N PRO A 182 9.55 -7.17 -3.75
CA PRO A 182 10.50 -8.19 -3.29
C PRO A 182 10.04 -9.08 -2.15
N ASP A 183 9.13 -8.62 -1.29
CA ASP A 183 8.60 -9.46 -0.21
C ASP A 183 7.92 -10.74 -0.71
N ARG A 184 7.56 -10.77 -2.00
CA ARG A 184 6.88 -11.89 -2.66
C ARG A 184 7.70 -12.58 -3.75
N PHE A 185 9.00 -12.30 -3.80
CA PHE A 185 9.88 -12.92 -4.79
C PHE A 185 10.52 -14.19 -4.24
N ALA A 186 10.74 -15.15 -5.15
CA ALA A 186 11.68 -16.24 -5.02
C ALA A 186 12.87 -15.91 -5.91
N ILE A 187 14.01 -15.53 -5.32
CA ILE A 187 15.21 -15.11 -6.04
C ILE A 187 16.12 -16.32 -6.19
N VAL A 188 16.42 -16.70 -7.41
CA VAL A 188 17.24 -17.87 -7.74
C VAL A 188 18.43 -17.48 -8.63
N PRO A 189 19.47 -18.32 -8.73
CA PRO A 189 20.52 -18.12 -9.73
C PRO A 189 19.92 -18.04 -11.14
N LEU A 190 20.47 -17.17 -11.98
CA LEU A 190 19.96 -16.88 -13.32
C LEU A 190 19.78 -18.13 -14.19
N ASP A 191 20.78 -19.01 -14.18
CA ASP A 191 20.72 -20.24 -14.96
C ASP A 191 19.67 -21.24 -14.46
N ASP A 192 19.44 -21.27 -13.13
CA ASP A 192 18.34 -22.07 -12.58
C ASP A 192 16.97 -21.54 -13.02
N ALA A 193 16.82 -20.22 -13.10
CA ALA A 193 15.60 -19.60 -13.64
C ALA A 193 15.41 -19.88 -15.13
N ARG A 194 16.49 -19.89 -15.92
CA ARG A 194 16.46 -20.29 -17.34
C ARG A 194 16.01 -21.74 -17.51
N ASP A 195 16.54 -22.63 -16.67
CA ASP A 195 16.14 -24.05 -16.68
C ASP A 195 14.66 -24.22 -16.26
N LEU A 196 14.19 -23.44 -15.29
CA LEU A 196 12.76 -23.44 -14.91
C LEU A 196 11.87 -22.95 -16.06
N TRP A 197 12.28 -21.90 -16.77
CA TRP A 197 11.54 -21.39 -17.91
C TRP A 197 11.43 -22.41 -19.04
N LEU A 198 12.55 -22.99 -19.45
CA LEU A 198 12.59 -24.06 -20.44
C LEU A 198 11.64 -25.23 -20.12
N ARG A 199 11.58 -25.62 -18.84
CA ARG A 199 10.70 -26.72 -18.41
C ARG A 199 9.22 -26.36 -18.40
N ARG A 200 8.89 -25.08 -18.26
CA ARG A 200 7.51 -24.58 -18.17
C ARG A 200 6.89 -24.28 -19.52
N ASP A 201 7.71 -23.99 -20.52
CA ASP A 201 7.24 -23.54 -21.84
C ASP A 201 7.59 -24.58 -22.93
N PRO A 202 6.62 -25.42 -23.36
CA PRO A 202 6.84 -26.43 -24.39
C PRO A 202 7.25 -25.82 -25.75
N LEU A 203 6.84 -24.56 -26.04
CA LEU A 203 7.22 -23.89 -27.29
C LEU A 203 8.72 -23.57 -27.28
N LEU A 204 9.25 -23.11 -26.14
CA LEU A 204 10.69 -22.88 -26.03
C LEU A 204 11.48 -24.18 -26.22
N VAL A 205 11.01 -25.30 -25.67
CA VAL A 205 11.66 -26.60 -25.88
C VAL A 205 11.70 -26.95 -27.36
N GLN A 206 10.62 -26.73 -28.11
CA GLN A 206 10.57 -27.00 -29.55
C GLN A 206 11.51 -26.07 -30.34
N VAL A 207 11.55 -24.78 -30.01
CA VAL A 207 12.45 -23.80 -30.64
C VAL A 207 13.91 -24.19 -30.42
N PHE A 208 14.25 -24.62 -29.21
CA PHE A 208 15.61 -25.11 -28.89
C PHE A 208 15.96 -26.42 -29.62
N ALA A 209 15.02 -27.37 -29.67
CA ALA A 209 15.19 -28.64 -30.39
C ALA A 209 15.30 -28.46 -31.90
N GLY A 210 14.61 -27.43 -32.46
CA GLY A 210 14.61 -27.08 -33.88
C GLY A 210 15.89 -26.43 -34.40
N GLY A 211 16.94 -26.25 -33.58
CA GLY A 211 18.23 -25.75 -34.01
C GLY A 211 18.24 -24.25 -34.39
N ALA A 212 17.40 -23.43 -33.78
CA ALA A 212 17.26 -22.00 -34.08
C ALA A 212 18.50 -21.13 -33.73
N GLY A 213 19.66 -21.75 -33.51
CA GLY A 213 20.90 -21.02 -33.16
C GLY A 213 20.83 -20.27 -31.82
N MET A 214 19.93 -20.68 -30.92
CA MET A 214 19.73 -20.07 -29.61
C MET A 214 20.49 -20.87 -28.55
N GLY A 215 21.30 -20.15 -27.76
CA GLY A 215 21.96 -20.70 -26.58
C GLY A 215 21.18 -20.45 -25.30
N ARG A 216 21.50 -21.14 -24.21
CA ARG A 216 20.90 -20.88 -22.89
C ARG A 216 21.04 -19.42 -22.46
N GLY A 217 22.15 -18.75 -22.83
CA GLY A 217 22.39 -17.35 -22.55
C GLY A 217 21.36 -16.39 -23.18
N ASP A 218 20.67 -16.85 -24.23
CA ASP A 218 19.63 -16.06 -24.93
C ASP A 218 18.30 -16.02 -24.17
N LEU A 219 18.12 -16.90 -23.19
CA LEU A 219 16.89 -16.97 -22.40
C LEU A 219 16.88 -15.93 -21.29
N ASN A 220 16.52 -14.72 -21.61
CA ASN A 220 16.26 -13.67 -20.65
C ASN A 220 14.91 -13.01 -20.95
N THR A 221 14.14 -12.70 -19.93
CA THR A 221 12.89 -11.93 -20.06
C THR A 221 13.17 -10.43 -20.08
N GLY A 222 14.33 -10.04 -19.57
CA GLY A 222 14.75 -8.65 -19.51
C GLY A 222 16.16 -8.49 -18.97
N ALA A 223 16.54 -7.26 -18.77
CA ALA A 223 17.79 -6.88 -18.12
C ALA A 223 17.61 -5.62 -17.28
N ALA A 224 18.33 -5.54 -16.18
CA ALA A 224 18.49 -4.32 -15.42
C ALA A 224 19.79 -3.63 -15.84
N VAL A 225 19.70 -2.34 -16.12
CA VAL A 225 20.84 -1.53 -16.56
C VAL A 225 21.16 -0.49 -15.49
N ALA A 226 22.41 -0.49 -15.02
CA ALA A 226 22.96 0.55 -14.18
C ALA A 226 23.67 1.60 -15.03
N TRP A 227 23.62 2.83 -14.62
CA TRP A 227 24.27 3.96 -15.29
C TRP A 227 25.57 4.37 -14.58
N ALA A 228 26.45 5.01 -15.32
CA ALA A 228 27.68 5.57 -14.77
C ALA A 228 27.38 6.82 -13.91
N GLU A 229 28.29 7.14 -12.98
CA GLU A 229 28.15 8.29 -12.12
C GLU A 229 28.02 9.59 -12.94
N GLY A 230 27.06 10.44 -12.56
CA GLY A 230 26.79 11.71 -13.28
C GLY A 230 25.95 11.58 -14.55
N VAL A 231 25.55 10.37 -14.96
CA VAL A 231 24.67 10.17 -16.14
C VAL A 231 23.21 10.25 -15.71
N ASP A 232 22.42 11.05 -16.44
CA ASP A 232 20.97 11.09 -16.26
C ASP A 232 20.32 9.77 -16.74
N PRO A 233 19.65 9.02 -15.86
CA PRO A 233 19.06 7.75 -16.20
C PRO A 233 17.97 7.85 -17.28
N ASP A 234 17.19 8.94 -17.29
CA ASP A 234 16.13 9.13 -18.27
C ASP A 234 16.70 9.38 -19.67
N ALA A 235 17.76 10.18 -19.76
CA ALA A 235 18.46 10.42 -21.03
C ALA A 235 19.14 9.14 -21.55
N LEU A 236 19.74 8.35 -20.64
CA LEU A 236 20.32 7.06 -21.00
C LEU A 236 19.27 6.06 -21.45
N ALA A 237 18.13 5.96 -20.78
CA ALA A 237 17.04 5.06 -21.16
C ALA A 237 16.55 5.36 -22.59
N ARG A 238 16.35 6.66 -22.92
CA ARG A 238 15.97 7.08 -24.28
C ARG A 238 17.06 6.77 -25.31
N ARG A 239 18.33 6.91 -24.94
CA ARG A 239 19.46 6.55 -25.82
C ARG A 239 19.47 5.06 -26.09
N ILE A 240 19.33 4.21 -25.08
CA ILE A 240 19.23 2.75 -25.25
C ILE A 240 18.08 2.39 -26.18
N GLN A 241 16.92 3.01 -25.99
CA GLN A 241 15.74 2.78 -26.83
C GLN A 241 15.97 3.17 -28.31
N ALA A 242 16.72 4.27 -28.53
CA ALA A 242 17.04 4.75 -29.89
C ALA A 242 18.12 3.93 -30.57
N GLU A 243 19.20 3.55 -29.87
CA GLU A 243 20.34 2.86 -30.43
C GLU A 243 20.14 1.34 -30.58
N VAL A 244 19.28 0.73 -29.73
CA VAL A 244 19.02 -0.71 -29.77
C VAL A 244 17.55 -0.95 -30.09
N PRO A 245 17.18 -1.12 -31.36
CA PRO A 245 15.77 -1.32 -31.75
C PRO A 245 15.22 -2.65 -31.26
N GLY A 246 13.91 -2.72 -31.10
CA GLY A 246 13.23 -3.94 -30.65
C GLY A 246 13.34 -4.18 -29.13
N LEU A 247 13.43 -3.10 -28.36
CA LEU A 247 13.43 -3.14 -26.91
C LEU A 247 12.28 -2.31 -26.34
N ASN A 248 11.73 -2.81 -25.27
CA ASN A 248 10.84 -2.04 -24.39
C ASN A 248 11.68 -1.53 -23.21
N VAL A 249 11.97 -0.24 -23.19
CA VAL A 249 12.82 0.39 -22.16
C VAL A 249 11.94 1.19 -21.23
N THR A 250 12.00 0.88 -19.96
CA THR A 250 11.29 1.67 -18.94
C THR A 250 12.12 2.88 -18.56
N ILE A 251 11.60 4.07 -18.82
CA ILE A 251 12.22 5.34 -18.43
C ILE A 251 11.86 5.61 -16.96
N PRO A 252 12.83 5.61 -16.02
CA PRO A 252 12.55 5.70 -14.58
C PRO A 252 11.69 6.90 -14.19
N GLY A 253 12.03 8.10 -14.67
CA GLY A 253 11.30 9.32 -14.34
C GLY A 253 9.88 9.38 -14.90
N GLU A 254 9.62 8.76 -16.07
CA GLU A 254 8.27 8.68 -16.62
C GLU A 254 7.40 7.72 -15.81
N LEU A 255 7.94 6.56 -15.45
CA LEU A 255 7.25 5.60 -14.61
C LEU A 255 6.94 6.18 -13.22
N SER A 256 7.94 6.82 -12.58
CA SER A 256 7.75 7.50 -11.29
C SER A 256 6.64 8.54 -11.35
N ARG A 257 6.62 9.36 -12.39
CA ARG A 257 5.59 10.37 -12.60
C ARG A 257 4.20 9.75 -12.75
N LEU A 258 4.08 8.70 -13.55
CA LEU A 258 2.82 7.98 -13.75
C LEU A 258 2.31 7.36 -12.45
N LEU A 259 3.19 6.70 -11.69
CA LEU A 259 2.87 6.09 -10.41
C LEU A 259 2.42 7.12 -9.38
N ARG A 260 3.16 8.25 -9.24
CA ARG A 260 2.80 9.35 -8.33
C ARG A 260 1.48 10.00 -8.72
N GLN A 261 1.22 10.21 -9.99
CA GLN A 261 -0.04 10.77 -10.46
C GLN A 261 -1.21 9.84 -10.15
N SER A 262 -1.07 8.55 -10.40
CA SER A 262 -2.07 7.54 -10.06
C SER A 262 -2.32 7.47 -8.55
N THR A 263 -1.26 7.49 -7.75
CA THR A 263 -1.35 7.48 -6.28
C THR A 263 -2.05 8.72 -5.75
N ALA A 264 -1.70 9.90 -6.27
CA ALA A 264 -2.32 11.16 -5.88
C ALA A 264 -3.83 11.14 -6.18
N PHE A 265 -4.23 10.63 -7.34
CA PHE A 265 -5.62 10.47 -7.72
C PHE A 265 -6.38 9.54 -6.77
N PHE A 266 -5.85 8.32 -6.53
CA PHE A 266 -6.49 7.37 -5.61
C PHE A 266 -6.54 7.90 -4.19
N SER A 267 -5.47 8.52 -3.70
CA SER A 267 -5.43 9.12 -2.37
C SER A 267 -6.45 10.26 -2.23
N ALA A 268 -6.59 11.11 -3.23
CA ALA A 268 -7.57 12.19 -3.24
C ALA A 268 -9.01 11.64 -3.25
N LEU A 269 -9.27 10.59 -4.04
CA LEU A 269 -10.58 9.92 -4.09
C LEU A 269 -10.94 9.31 -2.73
N LEU A 270 -10.03 8.54 -2.14
CA LEU A 270 -10.25 7.89 -0.84
C LEU A 270 -10.43 8.93 0.27
N PHE A 271 -9.62 9.99 0.27
CA PHE A 271 -9.74 11.11 1.20
C PHE A 271 -11.08 11.82 1.03
N GLY A 272 -11.51 12.08 -0.22
CA GLY A 272 -12.81 12.69 -0.52
C GLY A 272 -13.99 11.89 0.02
N ILE A 273 -13.97 10.56 -0.16
CA ILE A 273 -15.00 9.66 0.40
C ILE A 273 -15.00 9.72 1.94
N GLY A 274 -13.81 9.71 2.55
CA GLY A 274 -13.65 9.81 4.00
C GLY A 274 -14.22 11.14 4.53
N VAL A 275 -13.91 12.25 3.86
CA VAL A 275 -14.45 13.59 4.22
C VAL A 275 -15.97 13.64 4.07
N LEU A 276 -16.53 13.06 3.01
CA LEU A 276 -17.99 12.98 2.84
C LEU A 276 -18.66 12.22 3.98
N GLY A 277 -18.14 11.05 4.34
CA GLY A 277 -18.64 10.27 5.47
C GLY A 277 -18.60 11.06 6.79
N LEU A 278 -17.58 11.85 6.96
CA LEU A 278 -17.37 12.69 8.10
C LEU A 278 -18.30 13.90 8.15
N VAL A 279 -18.57 14.56 7.00
CA VAL A 279 -19.56 15.63 6.90
C VAL A 279 -20.95 15.11 7.26
N ILE A 280 -21.30 13.93 6.77
CA ILE A 280 -22.60 13.28 7.11
C ILE A 280 -22.66 13.00 8.61
N GLY A 281 -21.60 12.46 9.22
CA GLY A 281 -21.52 12.24 10.67
C GLY A 281 -21.60 13.54 11.47
N GLY A 282 -20.93 14.60 11.02
CA GLY A 282 -20.97 15.93 11.63
C GLY A 282 -22.36 16.59 11.58
N LEU A 283 -23.05 16.47 10.46
CA LEU A 283 -24.44 16.95 10.32
C LEU A 283 -25.38 16.17 11.24
N SER A 284 -25.22 14.84 11.30
CA SER A 284 -25.98 13.98 12.23
C SER A 284 -25.76 14.41 13.70
N LEU A 285 -24.50 14.63 14.07
CA LEU A 285 -24.15 15.11 15.41
C LEU A 285 -24.78 16.48 15.70
N SER A 286 -24.62 17.43 14.78
CA SER A 286 -25.19 18.77 14.92
C SER A 286 -26.71 18.73 15.11
N ASN A 287 -27.42 17.90 14.35
CA ASN A 287 -28.84 17.71 14.47
C ASN A 287 -29.24 17.13 15.83
N THR A 288 -28.52 16.08 16.28
CA THR A 288 -28.80 15.43 17.57
C THR A 288 -28.50 16.34 18.77
N VAL A 289 -27.35 17.04 18.76
CA VAL A 289 -27.02 18.01 19.81
C VAL A 289 -28.06 19.12 19.85
N THR A 290 -28.48 19.62 18.70
CA THR A 290 -29.53 20.64 18.60
C THR A 290 -30.85 20.13 19.19
N ALA A 291 -31.28 18.93 18.85
CA ALA A 291 -32.49 18.30 19.39
C ALA A 291 -32.41 18.13 20.92
N ALA A 292 -31.31 17.56 21.43
CA ALA A 292 -31.10 17.37 22.87
C ALA A 292 -31.11 18.69 23.65
N VAL A 293 -30.60 19.74 23.04
CA VAL A 293 -30.65 21.08 23.63
C VAL A 293 -32.05 21.65 23.63
N PHE A 294 -32.82 21.48 22.55
CA PHE A 294 -34.23 21.92 22.52
C PHE A 294 -35.10 21.18 23.53
N GLU A 295 -34.86 19.87 23.77
CA GLU A 295 -35.54 19.11 24.83
C GLU A 295 -35.28 19.68 26.22
N ARG A 296 -34.13 20.32 26.44
CA ARG A 296 -33.73 20.91 27.75
C ARG A 296 -33.74 22.43 27.73
N ILE A 297 -34.43 23.05 26.77
CA ILE A 297 -34.40 24.50 26.58
C ILE A 297 -34.93 25.25 27.83
N ARG A 298 -35.91 24.66 28.51
CA ARG A 298 -36.48 25.20 29.76
C ARG A 298 -35.44 25.21 30.87
N ASP A 299 -34.66 24.15 31.02
CA ASP A 299 -33.63 24.03 32.05
C ASP A 299 -32.54 25.10 31.81
N PHE A 300 -32.14 25.29 30.56
CA PHE A 300 -31.20 26.35 30.19
C PHE A 300 -31.77 27.75 30.44
N GLY A 301 -33.07 27.97 30.17
CA GLY A 301 -33.78 29.22 30.49
C GLY A 301 -33.77 29.51 31.99
N ILE A 302 -34.06 28.51 32.85
CA ILE A 302 -33.97 28.62 34.30
C ILE A 302 -32.56 28.93 34.77
N LYS A 303 -31.55 28.22 34.27
CA LYS A 303 -30.11 28.48 34.59
C LYS A 303 -29.71 29.91 34.28
N ARG A 304 -30.13 30.45 33.12
CA ARG A 304 -29.88 31.86 32.77
C ARG A 304 -30.63 32.84 33.69
N ALA A 305 -31.87 32.55 34.03
CA ALA A 305 -32.61 33.38 34.97
C ALA A 305 -31.99 33.41 36.38
N LEU A 306 -31.29 32.34 36.77
CA LEU A 306 -30.51 32.24 37.99
C LEU A 306 -29.07 32.80 37.89
N GLY A 307 -28.72 33.43 36.72
CA GLY A 307 -27.45 34.12 36.53
C GLY A 307 -26.35 33.30 35.83
N ALA A 308 -26.66 32.17 35.25
CA ALA A 308 -25.67 31.42 34.46
C ALA A 308 -25.23 32.22 33.21
N THR A 309 -23.95 32.31 33.00
CA THR A 309 -23.36 33.00 31.84
C THR A 309 -23.43 32.13 30.60
N ASP A 310 -23.42 32.74 29.41
CA ASP A 310 -23.42 32.05 28.11
C ASP A 310 -22.21 31.14 27.97
N GLY A 311 -21.04 31.50 28.57
CA GLY A 311 -19.84 30.69 28.59
C GLY A 311 -19.97 29.40 29.45
N GLN A 312 -20.77 29.44 30.53
CA GLN A 312 -21.04 28.25 31.33
C GLN A 312 -21.95 27.26 30.57
N LEU A 313 -22.97 27.76 29.88
CA LEU A 313 -23.84 26.95 29.03
C LEU A 313 -23.06 26.34 27.84
N LEU A 314 -22.18 27.14 27.20
CA LEU A 314 -21.31 26.65 26.14
C LEU A 314 -20.42 25.51 26.61
N ARG A 315 -19.79 25.64 27.78
CA ARG A 315 -18.93 24.58 28.32
C ARG A 315 -19.69 23.30 28.62
N GLU A 316 -20.91 23.39 29.11
CA GLU A 316 -21.76 22.23 29.39
C GLU A 316 -22.11 21.48 28.10
N ILE A 317 -22.59 22.22 27.06
CA ILE A 317 -22.96 21.65 25.76
C ILE A 317 -21.71 21.12 25.01
N LEU A 318 -20.61 21.87 25.10
CA LEU A 318 -19.33 21.47 24.50
C LEU A 318 -18.80 20.17 25.12
N GLY A 319 -18.86 20.06 26.46
CA GLY A 319 -18.44 18.84 27.17
C GLY A 319 -19.25 17.60 26.76
N GLU A 320 -20.57 17.76 26.62
CA GLU A 320 -21.47 16.68 26.19
C GLU A 320 -21.19 16.27 24.72
N ALA A 321 -21.06 17.24 23.81
CA ALA A 321 -20.74 16.99 22.40
C ALA A 321 -19.36 16.39 22.20
N LEU A 322 -18.36 16.85 22.95
CA LEU A 322 -16.99 16.28 22.92
C LEU A 322 -16.98 14.86 23.45
N GLY A 323 -17.75 14.57 24.51
CA GLY A 323 -17.90 13.22 25.04
C GLY A 323 -18.49 12.24 24.01
N VAL A 324 -19.55 12.67 23.31
CA VAL A 324 -20.19 11.89 22.22
C VAL A 324 -19.21 11.68 21.06
N SER A 325 -18.54 12.75 20.62
CA SER A 325 -17.61 12.70 19.51
C SER A 325 -16.38 11.83 19.80
N LEU A 326 -15.82 11.94 20.99
CA LEU A 326 -14.67 11.15 21.40
C LEU A 326 -15.04 9.66 21.52
N SER A 327 -16.21 9.36 22.08
CA SER A 327 -16.72 8.00 22.17
C SER A 327 -16.96 7.40 20.78
N GLY A 328 -17.60 8.15 19.87
CA GLY A 328 -17.81 7.77 18.48
C GLY A 328 -16.49 7.60 17.72
N GLY A 329 -15.57 8.53 17.91
CA GLY A 329 -14.23 8.46 17.32
C GLY A 329 -13.44 7.25 17.76
N ALA A 330 -13.40 6.98 19.08
CA ALA A 330 -12.71 5.83 19.63
C ALA A 330 -13.32 4.48 19.17
N LEU A 331 -14.66 4.40 19.13
CA LEU A 331 -15.37 3.24 18.60
C LEU A 331 -15.11 3.06 17.09
N GLY A 332 -15.08 4.14 16.33
CA GLY A 332 -14.78 4.11 14.90
C GLY A 332 -13.36 3.63 14.61
N VAL A 333 -12.37 4.15 15.34
CA VAL A 333 -10.98 3.65 15.26
C VAL A 333 -10.92 2.17 15.64
N GLY A 334 -11.55 1.76 16.74
CA GLY A 334 -11.59 0.36 17.17
C GLY A 334 -12.24 -0.55 16.11
N LEU A 335 -13.34 -0.10 15.48
CA LEU A 335 -14.02 -0.84 14.43
C LEU A 335 -13.13 -0.96 13.18
N ALA A 336 -12.46 0.12 12.76
CA ALA A 336 -11.55 0.08 11.63
C ALA A 336 -10.38 -0.88 11.84
N LEU A 337 -9.79 -0.85 13.05
CA LEU A 337 -8.72 -1.78 13.42
C LEU A 337 -9.22 -3.24 13.43
N ALA A 338 -10.38 -3.49 14.02
CA ALA A 338 -10.97 -4.84 14.08
C ALA A 338 -11.28 -5.38 12.68
N VAL A 339 -11.96 -4.58 11.84
CA VAL A 339 -12.29 -4.98 10.46
C VAL A 339 -11.02 -5.16 9.64
N GLY A 340 -10.08 -4.22 9.70
CA GLY A 340 -8.84 -4.28 8.92
C GLY A 340 -8.00 -5.50 9.30
N THR A 341 -7.82 -5.79 10.59
CA THR A 341 -7.07 -6.98 11.04
C THR A 341 -7.78 -8.29 10.66
N VAL A 342 -9.11 -8.34 10.73
CA VAL A 342 -9.88 -9.52 10.28
C VAL A 342 -9.77 -9.72 8.78
N VAL A 343 -9.85 -8.65 7.99
CA VAL A 343 -9.69 -8.72 6.52
C VAL A 343 -8.29 -9.19 6.18
N ASP A 344 -7.24 -8.59 6.76
CA ASP A 344 -5.86 -9.00 6.53
C ASP A 344 -5.62 -10.46 6.93
N ALA A 345 -6.21 -10.93 8.03
CA ALA A 345 -5.99 -12.29 8.53
C ALA A 345 -6.85 -13.36 7.82
N ARG A 346 -8.06 -13.03 7.37
CA ARG A 346 -9.05 -14.01 6.86
C ARG A 346 -9.21 -13.98 5.35
N VAL A 347 -9.17 -12.80 4.73
CA VAL A 347 -9.41 -12.63 3.29
C VAL A 347 -8.10 -12.75 2.52
N LEU A 348 -7.02 -12.23 3.06
CA LEU A 348 -5.70 -12.26 2.45
C LEU A 348 -4.89 -13.43 3.03
N ARG A 349 -5.10 -14.63 2.47
CA ARG A 349 -4.50 -15.89 2.96
C ARG A 349 -2.97 -15.94 2.89
N ASP A 350 -2.34 -15.02 2.15
CA ASP A 350 -0.91 -15.08 1.82
C ASP A 350 -0.05 -14.08 2.58
N GLY A 351 -0.43 -13.67 3.80
CA GLY A 351 0.35 -12.71 4.60
C GLY A 351 0.33 -11.28 4.05
N GLN A 352 -0.54 -11.02 3.08
CA GLN A 352 -0.73 -9.66 2.55
C GLN A 352 -1.36 -8.77 3.61
N GLN A 353 -0.88 -7.54 3.71
CA GLN A 353 -1.50 -6.50 4.50
C GLN A 353 -2.11 -5.47 3.54
N LEU A 354 -3.42 -5.31 3.57
CA LEU A 354 -4.13 -4.31 2.80
C LEU A 354 -4.20 -2.98 3.55
N PHE A 355 -4.20 -3.05 4.88
CA PHE A 355 -4.34 -1.90 5.75
C PHE A 355 -3.05 -1.61 6.50
N LEU A 356 -2.61 -0.35 6.48
CA LEU A 356 -1.48 0.12 7.24
C LEU A 356 -1.94 1.20 8.22
N PHE A 357 -2.14 0.80 9.47
CA PHE A 357 -2.59 1.70 10.53
C PHE A 357 -1.40 2.42 11.16
N SER A 358 -1.14 3.66 10.73
CA SER A 358 -0.12 4.49 11.38
C SER A 358 -0.68 5.25 12.57
N ALA A 359 0.17 5.51 13.57
CA ALA A 359 -0.21 6.35 14.72
C ALA A 359 -0.64 7.76 14.30
N ARG A 360 -0.06 8.28 13.21
CA ARG A 360 -0.41 9.57 12.62
C ARG A 360 -1.85 9.59 12.10
N LEU A 361 -2.26 8.55 11.37
CA LEU A 361 -3.62 8.40 10.83
C LEU A 361 -4.65 8.29 11.97
N LEU A 362 -4.36 7.44 12.96
CA LEU A 362 -5.25 7.24 14.11
C LEU A 362 -5.39 8.53 14.93
N GLY A 363 -4.28 9.23 15.19
CA GLY A 363 -4.28 10.52 15.87
C GLY A 363 -5.05 11.59 15.11
N PHE A 364 -4.88 11.65 13.79
CA PHE A 364 -5.64 12.56 12.92
C PHE A 364 -7.15 12.29 12.98
N ALA A 365 -7.57 11.03 12.91
CA ALA A 365 -8.98 10.66 12.95
C ALA A 365 -9.63 11.02 14.29
N LEU A 366 -8.93 10.81 15.41
CA LEU A 366 -9.41 11.22 16.74
C LEU A 366 -9.47 12.74 16.89
N ALA A 367 -8.42 13.46 16.50
CA ALA A 367 -8.40 14.91 16.53
C ALA A 367 -9.53 15.51 15.68
N PHE A 368 -9.77 14.94 14.52
CA PHE A 368 -10.83 15.36 13.63
C PHE A 368 -12.23 15.12 14.24
N SER A 369 -12.46 13.99 14.89
CA SER A 369 -13.68 13.69 15.63
C SER A 369 -13.95 14.75 16.71
N ILE A 370 -12.92 15.16 17.45
CA ILE A 370 -12.99 16.22 18.48
C ILE A 370 -13.37 17.57 17.86
N VAL A 371 -12.75 17.93 16.73
CA VAL A 371 -13.05 19.19 16.02
C VAL A 371 -14.50 19.22 15.57
N LEU A 372 -15.00 18.12 15.01
CA LEU A 372 -16.41 18.03 14.64
C LEU A 372 -17.37 18.22 15.82
N GLY A 373 -17.06 17.58 16.95
CA GLY A 373 -17.84 17.76 18.17
C GLY A 373 -17.86 19.20 18.65
N GLY A 374 -16.70 19.87 18.60
CA GLY A 374 -16.58 21.28 18.92
C GLY A 374 -17.39 22.19 18.01
N LEU A 375 -17.33 21.97 16.71
CA LEU A 375 -18.09 22.74 15.72
C LEU A 375 -19.60 22.54 15.89
N ALA A 376 -20.06 21.29 16.09
CA ALA A 376 -21.47 20.97 16.31
C ALA A 376 -22.01 21.62 17.58
N ALA A 377 -21.26 21.56 18.69
CA ALA A 377 -21.62 22.20 19.95
C ALA A 377 -21.71 23.73 19.82
N THR A 378 -20.71 24.32 19.17
CA THR A 378 -20.70 25.79 18.96
C THR A 378 -21.91 26.24 18.14
N TYR A 379 -22.23 25.52 17.05
CA TYR A 379 -23.42 25.81 16.23
C TYR A 379 -24.71 25.71 17.05
N ALA A 380 -24.87 24.61 17.81
CA ALA A 380 -26.06 24.44 18.67
C ALA A 380 -26.18 25.56 19.71
N THR A 381 -25.09 25.92 20.36
CA THR A 381 -25.05 26.97 21.39
C THR A 381 -25.41 28.35 20.81
N LEU A 382 -24.84 28.72 19.66
CA LEU A 382 -25.15 30.00 19.00
C LEU A 382 -26.62 30.15 18.68
N ARG A 383 -27.29 29.04 18.39
CA ARG A 383 -28.73 29.03 18.10
C ARG A 383 -29.58 29.28 19.35
N ILE A 384 -29.11 28.84 20.52
CA ILE A 384 -29.81 29.02 21.80
C ILE A 384 -29.56 30.39 22.39
N VAL A 385 -28.34 30.88 22.37
CA VAL A 385 -27.96 32.20 22.90
C VAL A 385 -28.76 33.32 22.25
N ARG A 386 -29.21 33.13 21.00
CA ARG A 386 -30.07 34.08 20.29
C ARG A 386 -31.52 34.07 20.76
N LEU A 387 -31.98 33.12 21.57
CA LEU A 387 -33.33 33.08 22.16
C LEU A 387 -33.38 33.86 23.46
N SER A 388 -34.41 34.69 23.66
CA SER A 388 -34.62 35.38 24.93
C SER A 388 -34.99 34.35 26.02
N PRO A 389 -34.58 34.55 27.31
CA PRO A 389 -34.95 33.64 28.39
C PRO A 389 -36.45 33.40 28.55
N ALA A 390 -37.25 34.48 28.34
CA ALA A 390 -38.70 34.39 28.39
C ALA A 390 -39.30 33.53 27.27
N GLU A 391 -38.72 33.57 26.07
CA GLU A 391 -39.13 32.77 24.95
C GLU A 391 -38.74 31.29 25.09
N ALA A 392 -37.57 31.02 25.73
CA ALA A 392 -37.13 29.67 26.05
C ALA A 392 -38.07 28.98 27.04
N ILE A 393 -38.52 29.68 28.06
CA ILE A 393 -39.47 29.13 29.08
C ILE A 393 -40.86 28.90 28.46
N ARG A 394 -41.32 29.77 27.58
CA ARG A 394 -42.64 29.66 26.92
C ARG A 394 -42.72 28.54 25.89
N ARG A 395 -41.63 28.18 25.23
CA ARG A 395 -41.59 27.09 24.25
C ARG A 395 -41.48 25.71 24.89
N GLY A 396 -41.22 25.62 26.19
CA GLY A 396 -41.15 24.37 26.95
C GLY A 396 -42.44 23.96 27.63
N THR A 397 -43.54 24.66 27.36
CA THR A 397 -44.91 24.30 27.69
C THR A 397 -45.60 23.80 26.42
#